data_2e688b2679b4d94cd927ea9a7dea61ee
#
_entry.id   2e688b2679b4d94cd927ea9a7dea61ee
#
_cell.length_a   1.000
_cell.length_b   1.000
_cell.length_c   1.000
_cell.angle_alpha   90.00
_cell.angle_beta   90.00
_cell.angle_gamma   90.00
#
_symmetry.space_group_name_H-M   'P 1'
#
loop_
_entity.id
_entity.type
_entity.pdbx_description
1 polymer ?
#
loop_
_entity_poly.entity_id
_entity_poly.type
_entity_poly.pdbx_seq_one_letter_code
_entity_poly.pdbx_strand_id
1 'polypeptide(L)'
;GDRVVIRRAGDVIPQVVGVVESERPPETREIVFPEHCPVCGSDVERVEGEAVTRCTGGLICGAQRKEALKHFVSRRAMDVDGMGEKIIDQLVDKEYVNTPADLFRLSAGVLTGLDRMGPKSAQNVVDALIKAKQTTLARFLYALGIREVGEATAANLAAHFGELEKIMDADLEALIAVPDVGTVVASHLRNFMEEESNREVIRQLVEDSGIHWPAVEVIKPEEIDSPFSGKTVVLTGSLSILSRDDAKARLVALGAKVIGSVSKKTDLV
;
A
#
# COMPACT_ATOMS: atom_id res chain seq x y z
N GLY A 1 -6.83 3.74 -35.17
CA GLY A 1 -6.41 4.76 -36.08
C GLY A 1 -7.45 5.84 -36.39
N ASP A 2 -8.48 6.03 -35.54
CA ASP A 2 -9.48 7.10 -35.74
C ASP A 2 -8.84 8.50 -35.64
N ARG A 3 -9.35 9.44 -36.44
CA ARG A 3 -9.13 10.86 -36.24
C ARG A 3 -10.10 11.37 -35.20
N VAL A 4 -9.59 12.06 -34.17
CA VAL A 4 -10.38 12.50 -33.01
C VAL A 4 -10.32 14.01 -32.83
N VAL A 5 -11.40 14.57 -32.30
CA VAL A 5 -11.47 15.96 -31.84
C VAL A 5 -11.08 15.96 -30.35
N ILE A 6 -10.08 16.77 -30.01
CA ILE A 6 -9.61 16.92 -28.64
C ILE A 6 -9.87 18.33 -28.13
N ARG A 7 -10.15 18.47 -26.84
CA ARG A 7 -10.18 19.77 -26.14
C ARG A 7 -9.26 19.72 -24.92
N ARG A 8 -8.88 20.88 -24.42
CA ARG A 8 -8.24 20.99 -23.12
C ARG A 8 -9.30 20.86 -22.02
N ALA A 9 -9.15 19.89 -21.11
CA ALA A 9 -9.94 19.77 -19.90
C ALA A 9 -9.15 20.40 -18.75
N GLY A 10 -9.68 21.47 -18.17
CA GLY A 10 -8.91 22.30 -17.24
C GLY A 10 -7.71 22.97 -17.93
N ASP A 11 -6.62 23.16 -17.19
CA ASP A 11 -5.45 23.88 -17.73
C ASP A 11 -4.48 22.99 -18.53
N VAL A 12 -4.49 21.69 -18.37
CA VAL A 12 -3.39 20.83 -18.86
C VAL A 12 -3.83 19.56 -19.61
N ILE A 13 -4.95 18.91 -19.25
CA ILE A 13 -5.26 17.54 -19.69
C ILE A 13 -6.03 17.51 -21.02
N PRO A 14 -5.51 16.87 -22.11
CA PRO A 14 -6.27 16.69 -23.33
C PRO A 14 -7.41 15.66 -23.12
N GLN A 15 -8.61 16.03 -23.56
CA GLN A 15 -9.80 15.19 -23.52
C GLN A 15 -10.31 14.95 -24.93
N VAL A 16 -10.55 13.67 -25.30
CA VAL A 16 -11.22 13.33 -26.54
C VAL A 16 -12.70 13.68 -26.39
N VAL A 17 -13.21 14.49 -27.32
CA VAL A 17 -14.60 14.96 -27.35
C VAL A 17 -15.45 14.11 -28.29
N GLY A 18 -14.85 13.63 -29.38
CA GLY A 18 -15.54 12.81 -30.36
C GLY A 18 -14.61 12.30 -31.46
N VAL A 19 -15.14 11.44 -32.32
CA VAL A 19 -14.46 10.85 -33.47
C VAL A 19 -14.98 11.50 -34.73
N VAL A 20 -14.10 11.76 -35.71
CA VAL A 20 -14.47 12.22 -37.05
C VAL A 20 -14.78 10.98 -37.90
N GLU A 21 -16.03 10.52 -37.86
CA GLU A 21 -16.43 9.27 -38.49
C GLU A 21 -16.23 9.27 -40.00
N SER A 22 -16.38 10.43 -40.67
CA SER A 22 -16.14 10.59 -42.11
C SER A 22 -14.69 10.36 -42.54
N GLU A 23 -13.75 10.42 -41.61
CA GLU A 23 -12.31 10.22 -41.81
C GLU A 23 -11.79 8.92 -41.19
N ARG A 24 -12.73 8.04 -40.75
CA ARG A 24 -12.35 6.76 -40.14
C ARG A 24 -11.67 5.85 -41.15
N PRO A 25 -10.44 5.38 -40.90
CA PRO A 25 -9.80 4.40 -41.79
C PRO A 25 -10.59 3.08 -41.86
N PRO A 26 -10.65 2.41 -43.01
CA PRO A 26 -11.38 1.13 -43.16
C PRO A 26 -10.83 -0.01 -42.32
N GLU A 27 -9.58 0.11 -41.85
CA GLU A 27 -8.83 -0.88 -41.05
C GLU A 27 -9.01 -0.69 -39.56
N THR A 28 -9.88 0.20 -39.09
CA THR A 28 -10.15 0.39 -37.67
C THR A 28 -10.74 -0.87 -37.05
N ARG A 29 -10.23 -1.19 -35.86
CA ARG A 29 -10.71 -2.33 -35.07
C ARG A 29 -11.09 -1.86 -33.68
N GLU A 30 -12.02 -2.57 -33.06
CA GLU A 30 -12.36 -2.37 -31.67
C GLU A 30 -11.17 -2.70 -30.77
N ILE A 31 -11.02 -1.94 -29.70
CA ILE A 31 -10.00 -2.19 -28.68
C ILE A 31 -10.55 -3.25 -27.72
N VAL A 32 -9.89 -4.40 -27.70
CA VAL A 32 -10.16 -5.44 -26.70
C VAL A 32 -9.13 -5.34 -25.59
N PHE A 33 -9.60 -5.11 -24.38
CA PHE A 33 -8.71 -5.10 -23.22
C PHE A 33 -8.35 -6.54 -22.83
N PRO A 34 -7.10 -6.77 -22.38
CA PRO A 34 -6.70 -8.11 -21.94
C PRO A 34 -7.44 -8.49 -20.64
N GLU A 35 -7.79 -9.76 -20.49
CA GLU A 35 -8.35 -10.33 -19.26
C GLU A 35 -7.26 -10.70 -18.24
N HIS A 36 -6.03 -10.89 -18.73
CA HIS A 36 -4.84 -11.17 -17.91
C HIS A 36 -3.73 -10.15 -18.19
N CYS A 37 -2.92 -9.91 -17.20
CA CYS A 37 -1.77 -8.99 -17.32
C CYS A 37 -0.77 -9.54 -18.35
N PRO A 38 -0.41 -8.76 -19.39
CA PRO A 38 0.52 -9.23 -20.42
C PRO A 38 1.97 -9.39 -19.92
N VAL A 39 2.27 -8.95 -18.68
CA VAL A 39 3.60 -9.02 -18.08
C VAL A 39 3.75 -10.19 -17.11
N CYS A 40 2.78 -10.41 -16.23
CA CYS A 40 2.88 -11.42 -15.17
C CYS A 40 1.82 -12.53 -15.24
N GLY A 41 0.81 -12.41 -16.14
CA GLY A 41 -0.25 -13.40 -16.27
C GLY A 41 -1.35 -13.33 -15.20
N SER A 42 -1.17 -12.55 -14.12
CA SER A 42 -2.22 -12.37 -13.11
C SER A 42 -3.46 -11.72 -13.72
N ASP A 43 -4.61 -11.92 -13.08
CA ASP A 43 -5.87 -11.33 -13.51
C ASP A 43 -5.80 -9.80 -13.58
N VAL A 44 -6.63 -9.21 -14.40
CA VAL A 44 -6.83 -7.79 -14.44
C VAL A 44 -8.24 -7.46 -13.96
N GLU A 45 -8.33 -6.41 -13.18
CA GLU A 45 -9.54 -6.01 -12.48
C GLU A 45 -9.92 -4.57 -12.78
N ARG A 46 -11.22 -4.33 -12.86
CA ARG A 46 -11.79 -3.00 -12.87
C ARG A 46 -12.79 -2.89 -11.74
N VAL A 47 -12.39 -2.23 -10.65
CA VAL A 47 -13.27 -1.98 -9.51
C VAL A 47 -14.43 -1.08 -9.94
N GLU A 48 -15.63 -1.36 -9.47
CA GLU A 48 -16.80 -0.54 -9.73
C GLU A 48 -16.59 0.91 -9.30
N GLY A 49 -16.86 1.84 -10.20
CA GLY A 49 -16.60 3.27 -9.99
C GLY A 49 -15.21 3.74 -10.45
N GLU A 50 -14.29 2.84 -10.81
CA GLU A 50 -13.00 3.20 -11.41
C GLU A 50 -13.03 3.16 -12.95
N ALA A 51 -12.26 4.09 -13.55
CA ALA A 51 -12.14 4.18 -15.00
C ALA A 51 -11.05 3.25 -15.58
N VAL A 52 -10.15 2.73 -14.74
CA VAL A 52 -8.93 2.04 -15.18
C VAL A 52 -8.94 0.58 -14.76
N THR A 53 -8.64 -0.32 -15.70
CA THR A 53 -8.37 -1.74 -15.44
C THR A 53 -6.93 -1.92 -15.00
N ARG A 54 -6.68 -2.74 -13.98
CA ARG A 54 -5.35 -2.92 -13.37
C ARG A 54 -5.05 -4.39 -13.10
N CYS A 55 -3.76 -4.69 -13.10
CA CYS A 55 -3.24 -6.02 -12.74
C CYS A 55 -3.32 -6.24 -11.22
N THR A 56 -3.78 -7.40 -10.79
CA THR A 56 -3.89 -7.83 -9.39
C THR A 56 -2.58 -8.37 -8.81
N GLY A 57 -1.60 -8.71 -9.66
CA GLY A 57 -0.32 -9.29 -9.28
C GLY A 57 0.69 -8.32 -8.63
N GLY A 58 0.24 -7.45 -7.73
CA GLY A 58 0.98 -6.30 -7.17
C GLY A 58 2.42 -6.58 -6.76
N LEU A 59 2.68 -7.61 -5.93
CA LEU A 59 4.03 -7.90 -5.40
C LEU A 59 4.94 -8.63 -6.39
N ILE A 60 4.37 -9.31 -7.40
CA ILE A 60 5.13 -10.13 -8.34
C ILE A 60 5.21 -9.53 -9.75
N CYS A 61 4.34 -8.60 -10.10
CA CYS A 61 4.27 -8.04 -11.44
C CYS A 61 5.54 -7.28 -11.81
N GLY A 62 6.26 -7.75 -12.84
CA GLY A 62 7.50 -7.14 -13.31
C GLY A 62 7.36 -5.67 -13.73
N ALA A 63 6.19 -5.26 -14.23
CA ALA A 63 5.93 -3.87 -14.61
C ALA A 63 5.80 -2.93 -13.39
N GLN A 64 5.40 -3.45 -12.23
CA GLN A 64 5.20 -2.68 -10.99
C GLN A 64 6.35 -2.86 -10.00
N ARG A 65 7.22 -3.85 -10.22
CA ARG A 65 8.25 -4.33 -9.30
C ARG A 65 9.13 -3.23 -8.71
N LYS A 66 9.71 -2.38 -9.53
CA LYS A 66 10.62 -1.32 -9.05
C LYS A 66 9.91 -0.39 -8.07
N GLU A 67 8.73 0.08 -8.42
CA GLU A 67 7.97 1.00 -7.59
C GLU A 67 7.44 0.31 -6.32
N ALA A 68 6.98 -0.94 -6.41
CA ALA A 68 6.57 -1.72 -5.25
C ALA A 68 7.73 -1.93 -4.27
N LEU A 69 8.93 -2.26 -4.76
CA LEU A 69 10.12 -2.42 -3.91
C LEU A 69 10.58 -1.09 -3.30
N LYS A 70 10.57 0.02 -4.06
CA LYS A 70 10.88 1.37 -3.53
C LYS A 70 9.91 1.76 -2.43
N HIS A 71 8.61 1.50 -2.64
CA HIS A 71 7.60 1.72 -1.61
C HIS A 71 7.87 0.86 -0.37
N PHE A 72 8.09 -0.45 -0.56
CA PHE A 72 8.32 -1.41 0.52
C PHE A 72 9.48 -1.00 1.45
N VAL A 73 10.61 -0.55 0.89
CA VAL A 73 11.78 -0.15 1.69
C VAL A 73 11.71 1.28 2.23
N SER A 74 10.70 2.06 1.83
CA SER A 74 10.59 3.47 2.19
C SER A 74 10.48 3.70 3.70
N ARG A 75 10.82 4.92 4.15
CA ARG A 75 10.82 5.32 5.56
C ARG A 75 9.49 5.08 6.28
N ARG A 76 8.37 5.25 5.58
CA ARG A 76 7.03 5.05 6.16
C ARG A 76 6.59 3.59 6.17
N ALA A 77 7.21 2.77 5.33
CA ALA A 77 6.97 1.33 5.24
C ALA A 77 7.98 0.57 6.12
N MET A 78 8.86 -0.26 5.54
CA MET A 78 9.80 -1.08 6.31
C MET A 78 11.04 -0.31 6.78
N ASP A 79 11.27 0.93 6.32
CA ASP A 79 12.36 1.82 6.76
C ASP A 79 13.75 1.19 6.64
N VAL A 80 14.06 0.68 5.45
CA VAL A 80 15.38 0.07 5.18
C VAL A 80 16.37 1.17 4.80
N ASP A 81 17.11 1.66 5.78
CA ASP A 81 18.09 2.72 5.58
C ASP A 81 19.19 2.29 4.60
N GLY A 82 19.63 3.23 3.77
CA GLY A 82 20.65 2.98 2.74
C GLY A 82 20.15 2.28 1.47
N MET A 83 18.88 1.83 1.41
CA MET A 83 18.30 1.19 0.22
C MET A 83 17.49 2.20 -0.62
N GLY A 84 18.19 3.16 -1.22
CA GLY A 84 17.57 4.17 -2.07
C GLY A 84 17.16 3.65 -3.46
N GLU A 85 16.39 4.48 -4.20
CA GLU A 85 15.82 4.13 -5.52
C GLU A 85 16.83 3.54 -6.49
N LYS A 86 18.05 4.14 -6.60
CA LYS A 86 19.10 3.68 -7.51
C LYS A 86 19.64 2.28 -7.17
N ILE A 87 19.59 1.90 -5.90
CA ILE A 87 19.99 0.55 -5.46
C ILE A 87 18.90 -0.44 -5.85
N ILE A 88 17.64 -0.11 -5.61
CA ILE A 88 16.49 -0.93 -6.02
C ILE A 88 16.50 -1.11 -7.53
N ASP A 89 16.73 -0.05 -8.32
CA ASP A 89 16.80 -0.15 -9.77
C ASP A 89 17.89 -1.13 -10.22
N GLN A 90 19.10 -1.05 -9.65
CA GLN A 90 20.18 -1.97 -9.98
C GLN A 90 19.88 -3.42 -9.56
N LEU A 91 19.28 -3.63 -8.38
CA LEU A 91 18.92 -4.97 -7.89
C LEU A 91 17.92 -5.65 -8.81
N VAL A 92 16.93 -4.89 -9.28
CA VAL A 92 15.91 -5.39 -10.22
C VAL A 92 16.49 -5.61 -11.61
N ASP A 93 17.27 -4.66 -12.14
CA ASP A 93 17.86 -4.75 -13.49
C ASP A 93 18.89 -5.88 -13.60
N LYS A 94 19.56 -6.23 -12.51
CA LYS A 94 20.48 -7.39 -12.41
C LYS A 94 19.77 -8.70 -12.00
N GLU A 95 18.43 -8.67 -11.87
CA GLU A 95 17.61 -9.82 -11.47
C GLU A 95 17.99 -10.45 -10.10
N TYR A 96 18.61 -9.66 -9.22
CA TYR A 96 18.94 -10.12 -7.86
C TYR A 96 17.70 -10.12 -6.93
N VAL A 97 16.69 -9.30 -7.25
CA VAL A 97 15.47 -9.14 -6.48
C VAL A 97 14.26 -9.12 -7.40
N ASN A 98 13.34 -10.04 -7.19
CA ASN A 98 12.08 -10.15 -7.90
C ASN A 98 10.86 -9.81 -7.05
N THR A 99 10.93 -10.08 -5.75
CA THR A 99 9.88 -9.82 -4.78
C THR A 99 10.46 -9.13 -3.55
N PRO A 100 9.63 -8.52 -2.69
CA PRO A 100 10.11 -7.97 -1.41
C PRO A 100 10.80 -9.00 -0.51
N ALA A 101 10.45 -10.28 -0.59
CA ALA A 101 11.08 -11.33 0.20
C ALA A 101 12.55 -11.56 -0.17
N ASP A 102 12.91 -11.35 -1.43
CA ASP A 102 14.30 -11.52 -1.89
C ASP A 102 15.26 -10.49 -1.28
N LEU A 103 14.75 -9.32 -0.86
CA LEU A 103 15.56 -8.30 -0.20
C LEU A 103 16.23 -8.85 1.07
N PHE A 104 15.54 -9.69 1.82
CA PHE A 104 16.02 -10.26 3.09
C PHE A 104 17.03 -11.41 2.91
N ARG A 105 17.25 -11.84 1.66
CA ARG A 105 18.26 -12.84 1.27
C ARG A 105 19.56 -12.20 0.76
N LEU A 106 19.59 -10.85 0.61
CA LEU A 106 20.76 -10.14 0.12
C LEU A 106 21.91 -10.24 1.11
N SER A 107 23.11 -10.53 0.59
CA SER A 107 24.36 -10.50 1.35
C SER A 107 25.18 -9.24 1.02
N ALA A 108 26.06 -8.87 1.93
CA ALA A 108 27.02 -7.77 1.68
C ALA A 108 27.85 -8.01 0.41
N GLY A 109 28.17 -9.28 0.09
CA GLY A 109 28.89 -9.64 -1.13
C GLY A 109 28.15 -9.29 -2.41
N VAL A 110 26.82 -9.55 -2.45
CA VAL A 110 25.97 -9.16 -3.60
C VAL A 110 25.89 -7.64 -3.71
N LEU A 111 25.67 -6.96 -2.59
CA LEU A 111 25.53 -5.50 -2.56
C LEU A 111 26.80 -4.77 -2.98
N THR A 112 28.00 -5.26 -2.62
CA THR A 112 29.27 -4.66 -3.07
C THR A 112 29.49 -4.75 -4.58
N GLY A 113 28.78 -5.61 -5.29
CA GLY A 113 28.75 -5.69 -6.74
C GLY A 113 27.90 -4.61 -7.43
N LEU A 114 27.21 -3.77 -6.67
CA LEU A 114 26.43 -2.65 -7.18
C LEU A 114 27.30 -1.39 -7.33
N ASP A 115 26.92 -0.54 -8.29
CA ASP A 115 27.62 0.73 -8.52
C ASP A 115 27.55 1.62 -7.28
N ARG A 116 28.69 2.17 -6.89
CA ARG A 116 28.85 3.09 -5.75
C ARG A 116 28.51 2.46 -4.37
N MET A 117 28.50 1.14 -4.27
CA MET A 117 28.29 0.41 -3.03
C MET A 117 29.60 -0.16 -2.48
N GLY A 118 30.20 0.57 -1.52
CA GLY A 118 31.40 0.10 -0.82
C GLY A 118 31.06 -0.94 0.27
N PRO A 119 32.05 -1.69 0.79
CA PRO A 119 31.82 -2.74 1.79
C PRO A 119 31.10 -2.26 3.04
N LYS A 120 31.43 -1.05 3.55
CA LYS A 120 30.77 -0.48 4.73
C LYS A 120 29.29 -0.15 4.45
N SER A 121 28.99 0.44 3.28
CA SER A 121 27.60 0.75 2.90
C SER A 121 26.80 -0.51 2.69
N ALA A 122 27.38 -1.54 2.06
CA ALA A 122 26.75 -2.84 1.87
C ALA A 122 26.40 -3.50 3.22
N GLN A 123 27.32 -3.47 4.19
CA GLN A 123 27.05 -4.00 5.53
C GLN A 123 25.96 -3.20 6.24
N ASN A 124 25.96 -1.87 6.16
CA ASN A 124 24.91 -1.03 6.73
C ASN A 124 23.52 -1.38 6.17
N VAL A 125 23.41 -1.67 4.87
CA VAL A 125 22.15 -2.10 4.25
C VAL A 125 21.71 -3.46 4.79
N VAL A 126 22.63 -4.43 4.93
CA VAL A 126 22.32 -5.73 5.53
C VAL A 126 21.82 -5.56 6.97
N ASP A 127 22.50 -4.74 7.77
CA ASP A 127 22.11 -4.46 9.16
C ASP A 127 20.73 -3.77 9.21
N ALA A 128 20.44 -2.85 8.28
CA ALA A 128 19.14 -2.20 8.16
C ALA A 128 18.03 -3.20 7.78
N LEU A 129 18.30 -4.16 6.89
CA LEU A 129 17.35 -5.25 6.56
C LEU A 129 17.07 -6.14 7.78
N ILE A 130 18.11 -6.47 8.56
CA ILE A 130 17.92 -7.24 9.80
C ILE A 130 17.05 -6.47 10.78
N LYS A 131 17.33 -5.17 10.98
CA LYS A 131 16.53 -4.29 11.86
C LYS A 131 15.08 -4.17 11.39
N ALA A 132 14.85 -4.08 10.09
CA ALA A 132 13.51 -3.93 9.50
C ALA A 132 12.60 -5.15 9.72
N LYS A 133 13.16 -6.33 10.09
CA LYS A 133 12.35 -7.50 10.43
C LYS A 133 11.47 -7.27 11.66
N GLN A 134 11.86 -6.38 12.55
CA GLN A 134 11.04 -5.98 13.69
C GLN A 134 10.27 -4.69 13.34
N THR A 135 8.97 -4.82 13.15
CA THR A 135 8.09 -3.75 12.68
C THR A 135 6.77 -3.72 13.47
N THR A 136 5.73 -3.13 12.92
CA THR A 136 4.35 -3.22 13.42
C THR A 136 3.46 -3.81 12.32
N LEU A 137 2.36 -4.47 12.69
CA LEU A 137 1.39 -4.99 11.71
C LEU A 137 0.90 -3.90 10.76
N ALA A 138 0.62 -2.69 11.29
CA ALA A 138 0.19 -1.55 10.48
C ALA A 138 1.24 -1.13 9.42
N ARG A 139 2.52 -1.05 9.81
CA ARG A 139 3.60 -0.72 8.87
C ARG A 139 3.83 -1.82 7.84
N PHE A 140 3.73 -3.07 8.26
CA PHE A 140 3.82 -4.21 7.35
C PHE A 140 2.70 -4.18 6.29
N LEU A 141 1.45 -3.99 6.71
CA LEU A 141 0.31 -3.85 5.79
C LEU A 141 0.49 -2.67 4.81
N TYR A 142 0.94 -1.52 5.30
CA TYR A 142 1.25 -0.38 4.45
C TYR A 142 2.38 -0.70 3.45
N ALA A 143 3.42 -1.42 3.90
CA ALA A 143 4.56 -1.80 3.08
C ALA A 143 4.20 -2.73 1.92
N LEU A 144 3.13 -3.53 2.03
CA LEU A 144 2.64 -4.37 0.93
C LEU A 144 2.19 -3.57 -0.30
N GLY A 145 1.97 -2.26 -0.15
CA GLY A 145 1.62 -1.37 -1.26
C GLY A 145 0.25 -1.64 -1.88
N ILE A 146 -0.68 -2.16 -1.07
CA ILE A 146 -2.05 -2.43 -1.50
C ILE A 146 -2.71 -1.10 -1.87
N ARG A 147 -3.35 -1.07 -3.03
CA ARG A 147 -3.97 0.13 -3.56
C ARG A 147 -4.99 0.72 -2.59
N GLU A 148 -4.99 2.05 -2.46
CA GLU A 148 -5.86 2.83 -1.55
C GLU A 148 -5.69 2.48 -0.06
N VAL A 149 -4.75 1.58 0.29
CA VAL A 149 -4.40 1.30 1.68
C VAL A 149 -3.24 2.19 2.10
N GLY A 150 -3.56 3.35 2.66
CA GLY A 150 -2.60 4.28 3.24
C GLY A 150 -2.22 3.91 4.68
N GLU A 151 -1.31 4.67 5.29
CA GLU A 151 -0.85 4.47 6.68
C GLU A 151 -2.01 4.42 7.69
N ALA A 152 -3.00 5.34 7.54
CA ALA A 152 -4.16 5.38 8.42
C ALA A 152 -5.07 4.14 8.26
N THR A 153 -5.33 3.74 7.01
CA THR A 153 -6.13 2.54 6.72
C THR A 153 -5.44 1.28 7.23
N ALA A 154 -4.12 1.15 7.01
CA ALA A 154 -3.33 0.04 7.53
C ALA A 154 -3.35 -0.03 9.08
N ALA A 155 -3.29 1.12 9.75
CA ALA A 155 -3.41 1.19 11.21
C ALA A 155 -4.80 0.77 11.69
N ASN A 156 -5.87 1.21 11.02
CA ASN A 156 -7.25 0.82 11.36
C ASN A 156 -7.48 -0.67 11.16
N LEU A 157 -6.97 -1.26 10.06
CA LEU A 157 -7.03 -2.69 9.81
C LEU A 157 -6.30 -3.48 10.90
N ALA A 158 -5.07 -3.09 11.23
CA ALA A 158 -4.29 -3.73 12.28
C ALA A 158 -4.99 -3.67 13.65
N ALA A 159 -5.54 -2.51 14.02
CA ALA A 159 -6.24 -2.33 15.28
C ALA A 159 -7.57 -3.12 15.35
N HIS A 160 -8.28 -3.25 14.22
CA HIS A 160 -9.57 -3.94 14.15
C HIS A 160 -9.42 -5.46 14.21
N PHE A 161 -8.50 -6.02 13.42
CA PHE A 161 -8.33 -7.47 13.29
C PHE A 161 -7.29 -8.05 14.27
N GLY A 162 -6.26 -7.27 14.61
CA GLY A 162 -5.18 -7.68 15.53
C GLY A 162 -4.17 -8.65 14.95
N GLU A 163 -4.54 -9.44 13.96
CA GLU A 163 -3.75 -10.53 13.37
C GLU A 163 -3.77 -10.44 11.84
N LEU A 164 -2.64 -10.77 11.21
CA LEU A 164 -2.49 -10.74 9.75
C LEU A 164 -3.42 -11.73 9.06
N GLU A 165 -3.51 -12.96 9.57
CA GLU A 165 -4.32 -14.04 9.03
C GLU A 165 -5.79 -13.65 8.99
N LYS A 166 -6.29 -12.98 10.02
CA LYS A 166 -7.67 -12.50 10.06
C LYS A 166 -7.95 -11.45 8.98
N ILE A 167 -6.95 -10.60 8.65
CA ILE A 167 -7.07 -9.63 7.55
C ILE A 167 -7.04 -10.33 6.20
N MET A 168 -6.16 -11.32 6.04
CA MET A 168 -6.00 -12.09 4.79
C MET A 168 -7.25 -12.89 4.44
N ASP A 169 -7.99 -13.38 5.44
CA ASP A 169 -9.15 -14.24 5.27
C ASP A 169 -10.49 -13.48 5.45
N ALA A 170 -10.44 -12.17 5.75
CA ALA A 170 -11.63 -11.35 5.93
C ALA A 170 -12.46 -11.26 4.64
N ASP A 171 -13.76 -11.39 4.75
CA ASP A 171 -14.68 -11.12 3.66
C ASP A 171 -14.91 -9.61 3.46
N LEU A 172 -15.62 -9.26 2.38
CA LEU A 172 -15.85 -7.87 2.03
C LEU A 172 -16.64 -7.12 3.11
N GLU A 173 -17.59 -7.77 3.77
CA GLU A 173 -18.42 -7.19 4.82
C GLU A 173 -17.60 -6.87 6.06
N ALA A 174 -16.75 -7.79 6.51
CA ALA A 174 -15.83 -7.59 7.62
C ALA A 174 -14.82 -6.46 7.35
N LEU A 175 -14.33 -6.35 6.11
CA LEU A 175 -13.42 -5.28 5.71
C LEU A 175 -14.12 -3.90 5.71
N ILE A 176 -15.35 -3.81 5.23
CA ILE A 176 -16.15 -2.56 5.23
C ILE A 176 -16.50 -2.12 6.65
N ALA A 177 -16.59 -3.03 7.62
CA ALA A 177 -16.81 -2.69 9.02
C ALA A 177 -15.65 -1.92 9.67
N VAL A 178 -14.45 -1.97 9.06
CA VAL A 178 -13.27 -1.22 9.55
C VAL A 178 -13.45 0.28 9.32
N PRO A 179 -13.15 1.14 10.32
CA PRO A 179 -13.21 2.59 10.14
C PRO A 179 -12.38 3.07 8.95
N ASP A 180 -12.95 3.99 8.17
CA ASP A 180 -12.36 4.60 6.97
C ASP A 180 -12.05 3.61 5.81
N VAL A 181 -12.62 2.40 5.85
CA VAL A 181 -12.59 1.42 4.75
C VAL A 181 -13.94 1.44 4.02
N GLY A 182 -13.95 2.00 2.81
CA GLY A 182 -15.10 1.95 1.91
C GLY A 182 -15.06 0.71 1.01
N THR A 183 -16.13 0.50 0.23
CA THR A 183 -16.25 -0.64 -0.69
C THR A 183 -15.08 -0.76 -1.67
N VAL A 184 -14.57 0.36 -2.20
CA VAL A 184 -13.45 0.38 -3.14
C VAL A 184 -12.16 -0.12 -2.48
N VAL A 185 -11.85 0.38 -1.29
CA VAL A 185 -10.66 -0.04 -0.51
C VAL A 185 -10.76 -1.51 -0.11
N ALA A 186 -11.96 -1.92 0.38
CA ALA A 186 -12.23 -3.31 0.75
C ALA A 186 -12.06 -4.27 -0.44
N SER A 187 -12.55 -3.88 -1.63
CA SER A 187 -12.37 -4.68 -2.85
C SER A 187 -10.90 -4.82 -3.23
N HIS A 188 -10.13 -3.72 -3.22
CA HIS A 188 -8.70 -3.79 -3.51
C HIS A 188 -7.95 -4.68 -2.53
N LEU A 189 -8.26 -4.57 -1.24
CA LEU A 189 -7.64 -5.39 -0.20
C LEU A 189 -8.00 -6.88 -0.41
N ARG A 190 -9.27 -7.17 -0.64
CA ARG A 190 -9.76 -8.53 -0.87
C ARG A 190 -9.07 -9.18 -2.07
N ASN A 191 -9.08 -8.52 -3.22
CA ASN A 191 -8.48 -9.05 -4.44
C ASN A 191 -6.96 -9.23 -4.31
N PHE A 192 -6.28 -8.32 -3.62
CA PHE A 192 -4.85 -8.48 -3.32
C PHE A 192 -4.57 -9.71 -2.45
N MET A 193 -5.42 -9.95 -1.44
CA MET A 193 -5.26 -11.08 -0.51
C MET A 193 -5.75 -12.42 -1.08
N GLU A 194 -6.63 -12.40 -2.10
CA GLU A 194 -7.05 -13.61 -2.83
C GLU A 194 -6.03 -14.08 -3.87
N GLU A 195 -5.15 -13.19 -4.34
CA GLU A 195 -4.10 -13.55 -5.29
C GLU A 195 -3.06 -14.45 -4.62
N GLU A 196 -2.98 -15.72 -5.03
CA GLU A 196 -2.13 -16.74 -4.42
C GLU A 196 -0.65 -16.34 -4.41
N SER A 197 -0.19 -15.69 -5.46
CA SER A 197 1.19 -15.22 -5.55
C SER A 197 1.51 -14.11 -4.54
N ASN A 198 0.56 -13.24 -4.20
CA ASN A 198 0.74 -12.25 -3.14
C ASN A 198 0.76 -12.93 -1.77
N ARG A 199 -0.12 -13.91 -1.53
CA ARG A 199 -0.13 -14.72 -0.29
C ARG A 199 1.21 -15.43 -0.08
N GLU A 200 1.76 -16.02 -1.14
CA GLU A 200 3.07 -16.69 -1.09
C GLU A 200 4.20 -15.71 -0.74
N VAL A 201 4.23 -14.51 -1.32
CA VAL A 201 5.22 -13.48 -0.94
C VAL A 201 5.05 -13.05 0.51
N ILE A 202 3.81 -12.86 0.99
CA ILE A 202 3.53 -12.56 2.40
C ILE A 202 4.05 -13.66 3.31
N ARG A 203 3.78 -14.93 2.98
CA ARG A 203 4.28 -16.10 3.72
C ARG A 203 5.81 -16.09 3.80
N GLN A 204 6.50 -15.88 2.67
CA GLN A 204 7.96 -15.79 2.62
C GLN A 204 8.51 -14.62 3.45
N LEU A 205 7.83 -13.49 3.50
CA LEU A 205 8.23 -12.35 4.33
C LEU A 205 8.11 -12.69 5.82
N VAL A 206 7.04 -13.32 6.24
CA VAL A 206 6.77 -13.62 7.66
C VAL A 206 7.53 -14.88 8.11
N GLU A 207 7.36 -16.00 7.42
CA GLU A 207 7.91 -17.29 7.84
C GLU A 207 9.39 -17.45 7.49
N ASP A 208 9.77 -17.22 6.21
CA ASP A 208 11.14 -17.47 5.75
C ASP A 208 12.08 -16.33 6.14
N SER A 209 11.65 -15.08 6.00
CA SER A 209 12.47 -13.90 6.32
C SER A 209 12.41 -13.53 7.79
N GLY A 210 11.39 -13.98 8.54
CA GLY A 210 11.26 -13.75 9.97
C GLY A 210 10.81 -12.32 10.33
N ILE A 211 10.03 -11.68 9.47
CA ILE A 211 9.41 -10.39 9.81
C ILE A 211 8.35 -10.64 10.89
N HIS A 212 8.39 -9.85 11.94
CA HIS A 212 7.51 -10.02 13.08
C HIS A 212 7.16 -8.67 13.73
N TRP A 213 6.10 -8.67 14.53
CA TRP A 213 5.61 -7.52 15.29
C TRP A 213 5.07 -7.96 16.65
N PRO A 214 5.00 -7.04 17.64
CA PRO A 214 4.32 -7.30 18.89
C PRO A 214 2.84 -7.60 18.67
N ALA A 215 2.24 -8.39 19.57
CA ALA A 215 0.81 -8.63 19.56
C ALA A 215 0.04 -7.29 19.57
N VAL A 216 -0.93 -7.16 18.70
CA VAL A 216 -1.78 -5.98 18.63
C VAL A 216 -2.97 -6.20 19.57
N GLU A 217 -3.11 -5.32 20.56
CA GLU A 217 -4.31 -5.32 21.40
C GLU A 217 -5.50 -4.81 20.58
N VAL A 218 -6.46 -5.69 20.35
CA VAL A 218 -7.73 -5.32 19.71
C VAL A 218 -8.59 -4.62 20.75
N ILE A 219 -8.64 -3.30 20.67
CA ILE A 219 -9.48 -2.50 21.55
C ILE A 219 -10.90 -2.51 20.96
N LYS A 220 -11.81 -3.27 21.58
CA LYS A 220 -13.22 -3.22 21.23
C LYS A 220 -13.81 -1.89 21.69
N PRO A 221 -14.38 -1.07 20.79
CA PRO A 221 -14.95 0.23 21.16
C PRO A 221 -15.99 0.16 22.29
N GLU A 222 -16.65 -0.98 22.43
CA GLU A 222 -17.70 -1.22 23.43
C GLU A 222 -17.16 -1.42 24.87
N GLU A 223 -15.86 -1.67 25.03
CA GLU A 223 -15.20 -1.92 26.32
C GLU A 223 -14.45 -0.69 26.87
N ILE A 224 -14.46 0.44 26.12
CA ILE A 224 -13.73 1.65 26.54
C ILE A 224 -14.68 2.54 27.34
N ASP A 225 -14.56 2.51 28.66
CA ASP A 225 -15.19 3.50 29.56
C ASP A 225 -14.38 4.82 29.50
N SER A 226 -14.63 5.60 28.46
CA SER A 226 -13.95 6.86 28.20
C SER A 226 -14.94 7.92 27.73
N PRO A 227 -14.80 9.18 28.18
CA PRO A 227 -15.62 10.28 27.70
C PRO A 227 -15.42 10.59 26.21
N PHE A 228 -14.41 10.01 25.59
CA PHE A 228 -14.08 10.16 24.18
C PHE A 228 -14.62 9.02 23.32
N SER A 229 -15.11 7.92 23.93
CA SER A 229 -15.62 6.75 23.20
C SER A 229 -16.77 7.15 22.26
N GLY A 230 -16.63 6.81 20.97
CA GLY A 230 -17.59 7.14 19.90
C GLY A 230 -17.61 8.61 19.47
N LYS A 231 -16.79 9.50 20.08
CA LYS A 231 -16.75 10.91 19.72
C LYS A 231 -15.85 11.18 18.51
N THR A 232 -16.31 12.09 17.65
CA THR A 232 -15.50 12.62 16.53
C THR A 232 -14.75 13.86 17.02
N VAL A 233 -13.42 13.79 17.01
CA VAL A 233 -12.52 14.82 17.55
C VAL A 233 -11.64 15.40 16.46
N VAL A 234 -11.43 16.73 16.50
CA VAL A 234 -10.47 17.44 15.64
C VAL A 234 -9.40 18.06 16.50
N LEU A 235 -8.14 17.79 16.19
CA LEU A 235 -6.98 18.42 16.83
C LEU A 235 -6.58 19.68 16.05
N THR A 236 -6.74 20.86 16.67
CA THR A 236 -6.32 22.15 16.11
C THR A 236 -5.31 22.84 17.01
N GLY A 237 -4.58 23.81 16.48
CA GLY A 237 -3.59 24.57 17.25
C GLY A 237 -2.31 23.81 17.56
N SER A 238 -1.52 24.33 18.48
CA SER A 238 -0.26 23.74 18.97
C SER A 238 -0.49 23.08 20.33
N LEU A 239 -0.08 21.82 20.45
CA LEU A 239 -0.12 21.10 21.71
C LEU A 239 1.18 21.34 22.48
N SER A 240 1.09 21.65 23.77
CA SER A 240 2.24 22.03 24.62
C SER A 240 2.98 20.84 25.25
N ILE A 241 2.31 19.68 25.36
CA ILE A 241 2.83 18.52 26.14
C ILE A 241 3.04 17.29 25.25
N LEU A 242 2.22 17.13 24.19
CA LEU A 242 2.25 15.97 23.31
C LEU A 242 2.49 16.40 21.87
N SER A 243 3.14 15.54 21.08
CA SER A 243 3.08 15.71 19.63
C SER A 243 1.64 15.51 19.13
N ARG A 244 1.32 16.04 17.95
CA ARG A 244 -0.02 15.86 17.35
C ARG A 244 -0.31 14.37 17.08
N ASP A 245 0.72 13.62 16.70
CA ASP A 245 0.60 12.19 16.42
C ASP A 245 0.39 11.38 17.70
N ASP A 246 1.10 11.73 18.80
CA ASP A 246 0.89 11.10 20.10
C ASP A 246 -0.51 11.39 20.67
N ALA A 247 -0.97 12.63 20.53
CA ALA A 247 -2.33 13.01 20.98
C ALA A 247 -3.40 12.28 20.17
N LYS A 248 -3.21 12.17 18.84
CA LYS A 248 -4.08 11.39 17.96
C LYS A 248 -4.12 9.92 18.37
N ALA A 249 -2.96 9.30 18.59
CA ALA A 249 -2.85 7.91 19.01
C ALA A 249 -3.57 7.65 20.34
N ARG A 250 -3.41 8.56 21.33
CA ARG A 250 -4.11 8.46 22.63
C ARG A 250 -5.61 8.59 22.50
N LEU A 251 -6.10 9.53 21.70
CA LEU A 251 -7.54 9.72 21.48
C LEU A 251 -8.17 8.50 20.78
N VAL A 252 -7.49 7.94 19.79
CA VAL A 252 -7.93 6.69 19.15
C VAL A 252 -7.95 5.53 20.13
N ALA A 253 -6.92 5.39 20.99
CA ALA A 253 -6.88 4.39 22.06
C ALA A 253 -8.01 4.57 23.09
N LEU A 254 -8.54 5.77 23.25
CA LEU A 254 -9.71 6.10 24.09
C LEU A 254 -11.05 5.99 23.35
N GLY A 255 -11.07 5.40 22.15
CA GLY A 255 -12.29 5.15 21.36
C GLY A 255 -12.79 6.36 20.56
N ALA A 256 -12.00 7.43 20.43
CA ALA A 256 -12.36 8.59 19.61
C ALA A 256 -12.04 8.40 18.13
N LYS A 257 -12.87 8.97 17.26
CA LYS A 257 -12.57 9.16 15.83
C LYS A 257 -11.91 10.51 15.62
N VAL A 258 -10.60 10.53 15.28
CA VAL A 258 -9.86 11.77 15.02
C VAL A 258 -9.85 12.10 13.54
N ILE A 259 -10.42 13.26 13.16
CA ILE A 259 -10.51 13.75 11.78
C ILE A 259 -9.69 15.03 11.58
N GLY A 260 -9.32 15.31 10.34
CA GLY A 260 -8.40 16.42 10.00
C GLY A 260 -9.06 17.80 9.88
N SER A 261 -10.39 17.88 9.75
CA SER A 261 -11.13 19.15 9.58
C SER A 261 -12.45 19.14 10.33
N VAL A 262 -12.84 20.31 10.82
CA VAL A 262 -14.12 20.49 11.53
C VAL A 262 -15.29 20.34 10.54
N SER A 263 -16.29 19.58 10.92
CA SER A 263 -17.53 19.36 10.17
C SER A 263 -18.74 19.36 11.10
N LYS A 264 -19.95 19.29 10.53
CA LYS A 264 -21.18 19.16 11.32
C LYS A 264 -21.24 17.87 12.18
N LYS A 265 -20.34 16.92 11.93
CA LYS A 265 -20.22 15.65 12.66
C LYS A 265 -19.10 15.68 13.70
N THR A 266 -18.47 16.83 13.95
CA THR A 266 -17.39 16.97 14.95
C THR A 266 -18.03 17.21 16.32
N ASP A 267 -17.70 16.33 17.27
CA ASP A 267 -18.19 16.43 18.64
C ASP A 267 -17.28 17.30 19.53
N LEU A 268 -15.97 17.26 19.28
CA LEU A 268 -14.95 17.96 20.08
C LEU A 268 -13.85 18.55 19.16
N VAL A 269 -13.33 19.72 19.60
CA VAL A 269 -12.20 20.41 18.94
C VAL A 269 -11.18 20.79 19.98
#